data_f8b8ad776c306e039bd82d7ca323628b
#
_entry.id   f8b8ad776c306e039bd82d7ca323628b
#
_cell.length_a   1.000
_cell.length_b   1.000
_cell.length_c   1.000
_cell.angle_alpha   90.00
_cell.angle_beta   90.00
_cell.angle_gamma   90.00
#
_symmetry.space_group_name_H-M   'P 1'
#
loop_
_entity.id
_entity.type
_entity.pdbx_description
1 polymer ?
#
loop_
_entity_poly.entity_id
_entity_poly.type
_entity_poly.pdbx_seq_one_letter_code
_entity_poly.pdbx_strand_id
1 'polypeptide(L)'
;MQSTPTGTGGAALVAQGRGRRAGAALRHRVVPALAAVVTVAAGLSVRSVLSDDVAKYAGDALYALLIFWLVLVVAPRTRGWVAALVALGVSVVVELFQLTGVPAALGAHSTLARLVLGTTFNAPDLPFYAVGAAVGWALHRTARAARAGRSPARRRASGRRTAPSSGG
;
A
#
# COMPACT_ATOMS: atom_id res chain seq x y z
N MET A 1 46.84 15.84 -36.53
CA MET A 1 45.92 16.45 -35.57
C MET A 1 44.63 15.60 -35.54
N GLN A 2 44.49 14.72 -34.55
CA GLN A 2 43.31 13.90 -34.39
C GLN A 2 42.44 14.51 -33.26
N SER A 3 41.24 14.93 -33.62
CA SER A 3 40.26 15.48 -32.67
C SER A 3 39.55 14.32 -31.99
N THR A 4 39.72 14.19 -30.68
CA THR A 4 39.00 13.27 -29.80
C THR A 4 37.52 13.70 -29.69
N PRO A 5 36.51 12.83 -29.91
CA PRO A 5 35.13 13.18 -29.70
C PRO A 5 34.84 13.14 -28.19
N THR A 6 34.45 14.29 -27.66
CA THR A 6 34.12 14.55 -26.27
C THR A 6 32.89 13.75 -25.82
N GLY A 7 33.02 12.93 -24.77
CA GLY A 7 32.04 11.99 -24.26
C GLY A 7 30.83 12.61 -23.53
N THR A 8 30.03 13.42 -24.22
CA THR A 8 28.80 14.04 -23.65
C THR A 8 27.59 13.10 -23.64
N GLY A 9 27.63 11.97 -24.36
CA GLY A 9 26.51 11.03 -24.48
C GLY A 9 26.23 10.19 -23.23
N GLY A 10 27.28 9.89 -22.44
CA GLY A 10 27.15 9.02 -21.28
C GLY A 10 26.37 9.65 -20.10
N ALA A 11 26.61 10.95 -19.86
CA ALA A 11 25.94 11.66 -18.78
C ALA A 11 24.43 11.84 -19.02
N ALA A 12 24.03 12.08 -20.28
CA ALA A 12 22.63 12.21 -20.65
C ALA A 12 21.86 10.89 -20.51
N LEU A 13 22.45 9.76 -20.89
CA LEU A 13 21.84 8.43 -20.74
C LEU A 13 21.68 8.03 -19.27
N VAL A 14 22.64 8.36 -18.42
CA VAL A 14 22.57 8.11 -16.97
C VAL A 14 21.49 8.99 -16.32
N ALA A 15 21.36 10.26 -16.70
CA ALA A 15 20.32 11.17 -16.19
C ALA A 15 18.92 10.71 -16.62
N GLN A 16 18.72 10.28 -17.87
CA GLN A 16 17.45 9.72 -18.36
C GLN A 16 17.08 8.41 -17.66
N GLY A 17 18.06 7.55 -17.35
CA GLY A 17 17.85 6.31 -16.61
C GLY A 17 17.40 6.56 -15.18
N ARG A 18 17.94 7.59 -14.51
CA ARG A 18 17.53 8.00 -13.15
C ARG A 18 16.11 8.56 -13.12
N GLY A 19 15.73 9.42 -14.05
CA GLY A 19 14.39 9.98 -14.14
C GLY A 19 13.29 8.93 -14.37
N ARG A 20 13.55 7.95 -15.24
CA ARG A 20 12.62 6.83 -15.49
C ARG A 20 12.45 5.92 -14.26
N ARG A 21 13.52 5.65 -13.51
CA ARG A 21 13.47 4.86 -12.27
C ARG A 21 12.74 5.59 -11.15
N ALA A 22 12.93 6.89 -11.00
CA ALA A 22 12.22 7.71 -10.03
C ALA A 22 10.72 7.79 -10.32
N GLY A 23 10.32 7.99 -11.57
CA GLY A 23 8.92 8.01 -11.99
C GLY A 23 8.20 6.65 -11.82
N ALA A 24 8.90 5.54 -12.06
CA ALA A 24 8.37 4.20 -11.80
C ALA A 24 8.19 3.95 -10.29
N ALA A 25 9.15 4.35 -9.46
CA ALA A 25 9.06 4.21 -8.01
C ALA A 25 7.90 5.04 -7.42
N LEU A 26 7.67 6.25 -7.94
CA LEU A 26 6.57 7.11 -7.52
C LEU A 26 5.21 6.48 -7.85
N ARG A 27 5.04 5.92 -9.04
CA ARG A 27 3.79 5.25 -9.46
C ARG A 27 3.43 4.04 -8.59
N HIS A 28 4.43 3.31 -8.08
CA HIS A 28 4.20 2.17 -7.18
C HIS A 28 3.70 2.60 -5.80
N ARG A 29 3.95 3.84 -5.37
CA ARG A 29 3.51 4.39 -4.09
C ARG A 29 2.17 5.10 -4.15
N VAL A 30 1.79 5.66 -5.30
CA VAL A 30 0.54 6.45 -5.44
C VAL A 30 -0.69 5.60 -5.14
N VAL A 31 -0.78 4.38 -5.67
CA VAL A 31 -1.97 3.54 -5.47
C VAL A 31 -2.15 3.16 -3.99
N PRO A 32 -1.13 2.63 -3.28
CA PRO A 32 -1.30 2.36 -1.85
C PRO A 32 -1.50 3.64 -1.02
N ALA A 33 -0.93 4.79 -1.42
CA ALA A 33 -1.18 6.06 -0.73
C ALA A 33 -2.64 6.51 -0.87
N LEU A 34 -3.21 6.44 -2.08
CA LEU A 34 -4.63 6.72 -2.30
C LEU A 34 -5.53 5.75 -1.52
N ALA A 35 -5.19 4.46 -1.50
CA ALA A 35 -5.91 3.47 -0.72
C ALA A 35 -5.85 3.76 0.79
N ALA A 36 -4.70 4.23 1.30
CA ALA A 36 -4.57 4.67 2.69
C ALA A 36 -5.48 5.87 2.98
N VAL A 37 -5.51 6.89 2.12
CA VAL A 37 -6.40 8.06 2.27
C VAL A 37 -7.87 7.64 2.28
N VAL A 38 -8.29 6.77 1.35
CA VAL A 38 -9.66 6.23 1.29
C VAL A 38 -9.99 5.46 2.57
N THR A 39 -9.05 4.67 3.08
CA THR A 39 -9.23 3.91 4.33
C THR A 39 -9.43 4.85 5.53
N VAL A 40 -8.66 5.94 5.61
CA VAL A 40 -8.83 6.96 6.66
C VAL A 40 -10.21 7.61 6.55
N ALA A 41 -10.60 8.04 5.35
CA ALA A 41 -11.92 8.65 5.12
C ALA A 41 -13.05 7.69 5.50
N ALA A 42 -12.95 6.41 5.14
CA ALA A 42 -13.90 5.37 5.52
C ALA A 42 -13.97 5.20 7.06
N GLY A 43 -12.82 5.16 7.75
CA GLY A 43 -12.77 5.04 9.20
C GLY A 43 -13.42 6.21 9.94
N LEU A 44 -13.22 7.43 9.44
CA LEU A 44 -13.87 8.62 10.00
C LEU A 44 -15.39 8.60 9.74
N SER A 45 -15.82 8.19 8.54
CA SER A 45 -17.24 8.10 8.18
C SER A 45 -17.98 7.01 8.97
N VAL A 46 -17.34 5.85 9.18
CA VAL A 46 -17.92 4.75 9.97
C VAL A 46 -18.24 5.20 11.39
N ARG A 47 -17.35 5.97 12.01
CA ARG A 47 -17.56 6.50 13.36
C ARG A 47 -18.71 7.51 13.48
N SER A 48 -19.10 8.16 12.40
CA SER A 48 -20.18 9.16 12.40
C SER A 48 -21.55 8.57 12.08
N VAL A 49 -21.62 7.33 11.52
CA VAL A 49 -22.86 6.76 10.96
C VAL A 49 -23.31 5.49 11.68
N LEU A 50 -22.38 4.70 12.22
CA LEU A 50 -22.70 3.40 12.82
C LEU A 50 -22.80 3.47 14.34
N SER A 51 -23.52 2.50 14.92
CA SER A 51 -23.59 2.30 16.37
C SER A 51 -22.21 1.97 16.94
N ASP A 52 -21.99 2.28 18.23
CA ASP A 52 -20.70 2.24 18.91
C ASP A 52 -19.94 0.92 18.73
N ASP A 53 -20.59 -0.23 18.91
CA ASP A 53 -19.93 -1.54 18.76
C ASP A 53 -19.52 -1.83 17.32
N VAL A 54 -20.41 -1.58 16.35
CA VAL A 54 -20.12 -1.83 14.92
C VAL A 54 -19.04 -0.85 14.45
N ALA A 55 -19.12 0.41 14.85
CA ALA A 55 -18.12 1.42 14.52
C ALA A 55 -16.74 1.06 15.08
N LYS A 56 -16.70 0.49 16.29
CA LYS A 56 -15.47 0.03 16.91
C LYS A 56 -14.81 -1.08 16.09
N TYR A 57 -15.49 -2.19 15.89
CA TYR A 57 -14.92 -3.34 15.16
C TYR A 57 -14.57 -3.03 13.71
N ALA A 58 -15.39 -2.22 13.02
CA ALA A 58 -15.05 -1.74 11.70
C ALA A 58 -13.82 -0.82 11.72
N GLY A 59 -13.68 0.01 12.76
CA GLY A 59 -12.51 0.86 13.00
C GLY A 59 -11.23 0.04 13.15
N ASP A 60 -11.27 -1.06 13.89
CA ASP A 60 -10.14 -1.95 14.13
C ASP A 60 -9.69 -2.64 12.83
N ALA A 61 -10.64 -3.14 12.04
CA ALA A 61 -10.34 -3.70 10.72
C ALA A 61 -9.74 -2.65 9.77
N LEU A 62 -10.29 -1.43 9.76
CA LEU A 62 -9.77 -0.32 8.95
C LEU A 62 -8.40 0.17 9.44
N TYR A 63 -8.12 0.09 10.74
CA TYR A 63 -6.81 0.41 11.29
C TYR A 63 -5.73 -0.56 10.77
N ALA A 64 -5.95 -1.87 10.84
CA ALA A 64 -5.03 -2.85 10.29
C ALA A 64 -4.89 -2.72 8.76
N LEU A 65 -5.98 -2.44 8.04
CA LEU A 65 -5.98 -2.15 6.61
C LEU A 65 -5.14 -0.91 6.28
N LEU A 66 -5.25 0.15 7.09
CA LEU A 66 -4.43 1.35 6.94
C LEU A 66 -2.94 1.05 7.09
N ILE A 67 -2.56 0.31 8.14
CA ILE A 67 -1.17 -0.09 8.36
C ILE A 67 -0.66 -0.91 7.16
N PHE A 68 -1.47 -1.83 6.63
CA PHE A 68 -1.14 -2.59 5.42
C PHE A 68 -0.75 -1.67 4.24
N TRP A 69 -1.56 -0.64 3.97
CA TRP A 69 -1.26 0.31 2.89
C TRP A 69 -0.03 1.15 3.19
N LEU A 70 0.18 1.58 4.43
CA LEU A 70 1.37 2.34 4.84
C LEU A 70 2.65 1.52 4.66
N VAL A 71 2.63 0.22 4.97
CA VAL A 71 3.77 -0.68 4.69
C VAL A 71 4.10 -0.69 3.20
N LEU A 72 3.10 -0.76 2.32
CA LEU A 72 3.33 -0.73 0.87
C LEU A 72 3.74 0.66 0.34
N VAL A 73 3.37 1.75 1.01
CA VAL A 73 3.86 3.10 0.69
C VAL A 73 5.35 3.22 1.02
N VAL A 74 5.75 2.76 2.20
CA VAL A 74 7.16 2.82 2.66
C VAL A 74 8.02 1.83 1.88
N ALA A 75 7.56 0.60 1.74
CA ALA A 75 8.27 -0.51 1.11
C ALA A 75 7.46 -1.12 -0.07
N PRO A 76 7.37 -0.45 -1.24
CA PRO A 76 6.48 -0.85 -2.34
C PRO A 76 6.85 -2.17 -3.02
N ARG A 77 8.02 -2.72 -2.72
CA ARG A 77 8.47 -4.03 -3.20
C ARG A 77 8.12 -5.19 -2.27
N THR A 78 7.54 -4.91 -1.11
CA THR A 78 7.14 -5.94 -0.13
C THR A 78 6.08 -6.86 -0.72
N ARG A 79 6.18 -8.14 -0.45
CA ARG A 79 5.16 -9.13 -0.82
C ARG A 79 3.89 -8.85 -0.01
N GLY A 80 2.71 -8.92 -0.64
CA GLY A 80 1.45 -8.58 0.01
C GLY A 80 1.19 -9.35 1.31
N TRP A 81 1.52 -10.64 1.38
CA TRP A 81 1.37 -11.42 2.60
C TRP A 81 2.31 -10.95 3.74
N VAL A 82 3.53 -10.49 3.40
CA VAL A 82 4.44 -9.90 4.40
C VAL A 82 3.86 -8.60 4.93
N ALA A 83 3.32 -7.75 4.05
CA ALA A 83 2.66 -6.52 4.47
C ALA A 83 1.46 -6.80 5.39
N ALA A 84 0.69 -7.86 5.12
CA ALA A 84 -0.41 -8.28 5.98
C ALA A 84 0.06 -8.77 7.36
N LEU A 85 1.11 -9.56 7.41
CA LEU A 85 1.71 -10.01 8.68
C LEU A 85 2.29 -8.85 9.49
N VAL A 86 2.95 -7.88 8.84
CA VAL A 86 3.45 -6.67 9.50
C VAL A 86 2.28 -5.84 10.04
N ALA A 87 1.22 -5.65 9.25
CA ALA A 87 0.05 -4.91 9.69
C ALA A 87 -0.61 -5.55 10.92
N LEU A 88 -0.82 -6.86 10.87
CA LEU A 88 -1.36 -7.61 12.01
C LEU A 88 -0.43 -7.52 13.22
N GLY A 89 0.87 -7.74 13.04
CA GLY A 89 1.86 -7.69 14.11
C GLY A 89 1.91 -6.32 14.80
N VAL A 90 1.90 -5.22 14.02
CA VAL A 90 1.86 -3.86 14.57
C VAL A 90 0.56 -3.63 15.33
N SER A 91 -0.60 -4.06 14.80
CA SER A 91 -1.89 -3.92 15.49
C SER A 91 -1.89 -4.67 16.84
N VAL A 92 -1.37 -5.90 16.86
CA VAL A 92 -1.24 -6.69 18.11
C VAL A 92 -0.29 -6.01 19.09
N VAL A 93 0.84 -5.49 18.64
CA VAL A 93 1.80 -4.77 19.51
C VAL A 93 1.15 -3.51 20.10
N VAL A 94 0.40 -2.75 19.33
CA VAL A 94 -0.33 -1.58 19.83
C VAL A 94 -1.37 -2.00 20.85
N GLU A 95 -2.10 -3.07 20.60
CA GLU A 95 -3.10 -3.60 21.54
C GLU A 95 -2.45 -4.05 22.87
N LEU A 96 -1.34 -4.77 22.82
CA LEU A 96 -0.59 -5.15 24.01
C LEU A 96 0.02 -3.94 24.74
N PHE A 97 0.43 -2.90 24.00
CA PHE A 97 0.94 -1.66 24.58
C PHE A 97 -0.14 -0.93 25.39
N GLN A 98 -1.42 -1.08 25.05
CA GLN A 98 -2.52 -0.49 25.81
C GLN A 98 -2.60 -1.05 27.23
N LEU A 99 -2.14 -2.28 27.49
CA LEU A 99 -2.06 -2.86 28.82
C LEU A 99 -1.17 -2.05 29.80
N THR A 100 -0.23 -1.26 29.28
CA THR A 100 0.66 -0.42 30.10
C THR A 100 -0.02 0.83 30.67
N GLY A 101 -1.22 1.19 30.19
CA GLY A 101 -1.90 2.44 30.54
C GLY A 101 -1.29 3.70 29.90
N VAL A 102 -0.11 3.61 29.28
CA VAL A 102 0.57 4.75 28.63
C VAL A 102 -0.27 5.31 27.48
N PRO A 103 -0.87 4.50 26.58
CA PRO A 103 -1.75 5.00 25.52
C PRO A 103 -2.94 5.80 26.05
N ALA A 104 -3.54 5.36 27.15
CA ALA A 104 -4.66 6.08 27.79
C ALA A 104 -4.20 7.46 28.31
N ALA A 105 -3.06 7.53 28.99
CA ALA A 105 -2.49 8.78 29.47
C ALA A 105 -2.15 9.74 28.32
N LEU A 106 -1.52 9.26 27.23
CA LEU A 106 -1.24 10.06 26.03
C LEU A 106 -2.52 10.52 25.32
N GLY A 107 -3.52 9.66 25.25
CA GLY A 107 -4.82 9.94 24.65
C GLY A 107 -5.63 11.01 25.39
N ALA A 108 -5.40 11.19 26.68
CA ALA A 108 -6.00 12.27 27.49
C ALA A 108 -5.52 13.66 27.03
N HIS A 109 -4.30 13.77 26.51
CA HIS A 109 -3.69 15.03 26.09
C HIS A 109 -3.65 15.21 24.56
N SER A 110 -3.91 14.17 23.78
CA SER A 110 -3.79 14.22 22.31
C SER A 110 -4.84 13.36 21.63
N THR A 111 -5.72 14.00 20.86
CA THR A 111 -6.70 13.31 20.01
C THR A 111 -6.02 12.39 18.98
N LEU A 112 -4.87 12.82 18.45
CA LEU A 112 -4.11 11.99 17.51
C LEU A 112 -3.53 10.74 18.19
N ALA A 113 -2.96 10.87 19.39
CA ALA A 113 -2.49 9.72 20.15
C ALA A 113 -3.63 8.74 20.46
N ARG A 114 -4.79 9.24 20.84
CA ARG A 114 -6.00 8.43 21.08
C ARG A 114 -6.48 7.70 19.82
N LEU A 115 -6.42 8.34 18.65
CA LEU A 115 -6.83 7.72 17.38
C LEU A 115 -5.84 6.65 16.91
N VAL A 116 -4.54 6.87 17.13
CA VAL A 116 -3.47 5.98 16.62
C VAL A 116 -3.21 4.82 17.59
N LEU A 117 -3.16 5.08 18.88
CA LEU A 117 -2.79 4.09 19.90
C LEU A 117 -4.00 3.43 20.57
N GLY A 118 -5.21 3.97 20.40
CA GLY A 118 -6.36 3.58 21.19
C GLY A 118 -6.19 3.97 22.67
N THR A 119 -7.04 3.45 23.54
CA THR A 119 -6.98 3.77 24.98
C THR A 119 -7.06 2.56 25.89
N THR A 120 -7.68 1.46 25.43
CA THR A 120 -8.03 0.33 26.29
C THR A 120 -7.86 -0.97 25.53
N PHE A 121 -7.11 -1.90 26.11
CA PHE A 121 -6.96 -3.27 25.58
C PHE A 121 -8.31 -3.98 25.52
N ASN A 122 -8.57 -4.64 24.40
CA ASN A 122 -9.78 -5.43 24.22
C ASN A 122 -9.54 -6.65 23.32
N ALA A 123 -9.39 -7.82 23.92
CA ALA A 123 -9.09 -9.07 23.20
C ALA A 123 -10.02 -9.39 22.00
N PRO A 124 -11.34 -9.07 22.02
CA PRO A 124 -12.22 -9.19 20.86
C PRO A 124 -11.83 -8.36 19.64
N ASP A 125 -10.92 -7.38 19.74
CA ASP A 125 -10.50 -6.54 18.61
C ASP A 125 -9.49 -7.28 17.71
N LEU A 126 -8.75 -8.28 18.24
CA LEU A 126 -7.73 -9.04 17.53
C LEU A 126 -8.23 -9.74 16.25
N PRO A 127 -9.39 -10.43 16.21
CA PRO A 127 -9.96 -10.97 14.99
C PRO A 127 -10.21 -9.92 13.90
N PHE A 128 -10.62 -8.71 14.27
CA PHE A 128 -10.92 -7.65 13.31
C PHE A 128 -9.65 -7.07 12.69
N TYR A 129 -8.54 -7.01 13.42
CA TYR A 129 -7.23 -6.70 12.83
C TYR A 129 -6.82 -7.75 11.80
N ALA A 130 -7.06 -9.04 12.07
CA ALA A 130 -6.78 -10.10 11.12
C ALA A 130 -7.65 -9.97 9.84
N VAL A 131 -8.93 -9.62 10.00
CA VAL A 131 -9.85 -9.33 8.87
C VAL A 131 -9.32 -8.16 8.05
N GLY A 132 -8.95 -7.05 8.66
CA GLY A 132 -8.41 -5.88 7.97
C GLY A 132 -7.14 -6.18 7.18
N ALA A 133 -6.20 -6.90 7.78
CA ALA A 133 -4.97 -7.33 7.13
C ALA A 133 -5.23 -8.28 5.95
N ALA A 134 -6.18 -9.23 6.10
CA ALA A 134 -6.59 -10.17 5.05
C ALA A 134 -7.27 -9.46 3.87
N VAL A 135 -8.15 -8.49 4.14
CA VAL A 135 -8.78 -7.65 3.12
C VAL A 135 -7.73 -6.87 2.35
N GLY A 136 -6.76 -6.26 3.03
CA GLY A 136 -5.65 -5.55 2.37
C GLY A 136 -4.86 -6.45 1.43
N TRP A 137 -4.52 -7.65 1.88
CA TRP A 137 -3.83 -8.64 1.05
C TRP A 137 -4.67 -9.07 -0.15
N ALA A 138 -5.95 -9.37 0.02
CA ALA A 138 -6.86 -9.77 -1.04
C ALA A 138 -7.00 -8.67 -2.11
N LEU A 139 -7.23 -7.42 -1.69
CA LEU A 139 -7.32 -6.25 -2.58
C LEU A 139 -6.01 -6.03 -3.35
N HIS A 140 -4.87 -6.15 -2.69
CA HIS A 140 -3.57 -6.02 -3.33
C HIS A 140 -3.34 -7.13 -4.35
N ARG A 141 -3.69 -8.38 -4.02
CA ARG A 141 -3.57 -9.55 -4.91
C ARG A 141 -4.43 -9.40 -6.16
N THR A 142 -5.70 -9.02 -6.01
CA THR A 142 -6.63 -8.83 -7.14
C THR A 142 -6.19 -7.69 -8.04
N ALA A 143 -5.74 -6.56 -7.48
CA ALA A 143 -5.20 -5.45 -8.24
C ALA A 143 -3.96 -5.82 -9.05
N ARG A 144 -3.08 -6.69 -8.52
CA ARG A 144 -1.91 -7.21 -9.26
C ARG A 144 -2.31 -8.16 -10.37
N ALA A 145 -3.25 -9.07 -10.13
CA ALA A 145 -3.77 -10.01 -11.13
C ALA A 145 -4.43 -9.27 -12.31
N ALA A 146 -5.25 -8.26 -12.04
CA ALA A 146 -5.88 -7.43 -13.06
C ALA A 146 -4.86 -6.68 -13.95
N ARG A 147 -3.74 -6.25 -13.37
CA ARG A 147 -2.65 -5.61 -14.14
C ARG A 147 -1.89 -6.60 -15.01
N ALA A 148 -1.65 -7.81 -14.52
CA ALA A 148 -0.97 -8.87 -15.26
C ALA A 148 -1.81 -9.34 -16.47
N GLY A 149 -3.13 -9.47 -16.32
CA GLY A 149 -4.04 -9.88 -17.39
C GLY A 149 -4.17 -8.88 -18.55
N ARG A 150 -3.89 -7.60 -18.30
CA ARG A 150 -3.93 -6.55 -19.35
C ARG A 150 -2.71 -6.50 -20.28
N SER A 151 -1.63 -7.21 -19.96
CA SER A 151 -0.37 -7.16 -20.72
C SER A 151 -0.30 -8.06 -21.99
N PRO A 152 -0.97 -9.19 -22.15
CA PRO A 152 -0.75 -10.09 -23.29
C PRO A 152 -1.46 -9.69 -24.59
N ALA A 153 -2.55 -8.93 -24.54
CA ALA A 153 -3.33 -8.59 -25.74
C ALA A 153 -2.57 -7.68 -26.73
N ARG A 154 -1.69 -6.81 -26.24
CA ARG A 154 -0.93 -5.88 -27.09
C ARG A 154 0.21 -6.56 -27.89
N ARG A 155 0.80 -7.64 -27.37
CA ARG A 155 1.91 -8.35 -28.05
C ARG A 155 1.43 -9.18 -29.24
N ARG A 156 0.22 -9.76 -29.19
CA ARG A 156 -0.33 -10.56 -30.31
C ARG A 156 -0.73 -9.70 -31.52
N ALA A 157 -1.13 -8.45 -31.31
CA ALA A 157 -1.49 -7.53 -32.38
C ALA A 157 -0.28 -7.02 -33.16
N SER A 158 0.89 -6.90 -32.55
CA SER A 158 2.13 -6.45 -33.19
C SER A 158 2.80 -7.54 -34.03
N GLY A 159 2.67 -8.81 -33.66
CA GLY A 159 3.32 -9.95 -34.37
C GLY A 159 2.63 -10.38 -35.64
N ARG A 160 1.42 -9.88 -35.97
CA ARG A 160 0.67 -10.30 -37.17
C ARG A 160 0.86 -9.43 -38.39
N ARG A 161 1.68 -8.38 -38.32
CA ARG A 161 1.85 -7.42 -39.44
C ARG A 161 3.11 -7.60 -40.29
N THR A 162 3.93 -8.62 -40.04
CA THR A 162 5.12 -8.87 -40.85
C THR A 162 5.15 -10.29 -41.38
N ALA A 163 4.20 -10.63 -42.26
CA ALA A 163 4.38 -11.68 -43.21
C ALA A 163 4.72 -10.99 -44.57
N PRO A 164 5.95 -11.10 -45.12
CA PRO A 164 6.21 -10.64 -46.45
C PRO A 164 5.46 -11.59 -47.41
N SER A 165 4.64 -11.01 -48.28
CA SER A 165 4.07 -11.66 -49.45
C SER A 165 5.23 -12.05 -50.39
N SER A 166 5.62 -13.31 -50.37
CA SER A 166 6.44 -13.91 -51.44
C SER A 166 5.51 -14.23 -52.62
N GLY A 167 5.39 -13.26 -53.54
CA GLY A 167 4.87 -13.48 -54.87
C GLY A 167 6.01 -13.98 -55.74
N GLY A 168 5.83 -15.17 -56.33
CA GLY A 168 6.61 -15.69 -57.43
C GLY A 168 6.20 -15.11 -58.78
#